data_7f9b4f7eca34e3616a8c1e4a0bf7190d
#
_entry.id   7f9b4f7eca34e3616a8c1e4a0bf7190d
#
_cell.length_a   1.000
_cell.length_b   1.000
_cell.length_c   1.000
_cell.angle_alpha   90.00
_cell.angle_beta   90.00
_cell.angle_gamma   90.00
#
_symmetry.space_group_name_H-M   'P 1'
#
loop_
_entity.id
_entity.type
_entity.pdbx_description
1 polymer ?
#
loop_
_entity_poly.entity_id
_entity_poly.type
_entity_poly.pdbx_seq_one_letter_code
_entity_poly.pdbx_strand_id
1 'polypeptide(L)'
;ALVVSCTSLNIQKNQKNSTTKQPNFLFVLVDDQPFDAMGNSGRYPFLETPNMDRLAKEGAKVENFFVTQSICSPSRASFLTGTYPHIHGVNQNNKHVDPKWDEFAPFSSHLQEAGYQTAHVGKIHMAHTRGKDHIRPGFDYWFSFIGQGKYFDPPVNENGKEYQEKGYITDILTNKAISWLKEKRDPNKPFSLNLWHKAVHQPHLPAPRHNDLYNAEELPTPPYDTHKETFKGKPQWQRKKTFGFDWKKNLPIPLELPEKKWPINYDRNMDLLRCLSAIDESLG
;
A
#
# COMPACT_ATOMS: atom_id res chain seq x y z
N ALA A 1 -6.04 -5.42 0.05
CA ALA A 1 -5.88 -6.88 0.04
C ALA A 1 -4.40 -7.22 0.04
N LEU A 2 -3.99 -8.11 0.93
CA LEU A 2 -2.62 -8.64 0.94
C LEU A 2 -2.63 -9.92 0.13
N VAL A 3 -1.86 -9.97 -0.95
CA VAL A 3 -1.64 -11.21 -1.70
C VAL A 3 -0.24 -11.70 -1.35
N VAL A 4 -0.16 -12.80 -0.60
CA VAL A 4 1.09 -13.49 -0.31
C VAL A 4 1.16 -14.73 -1.19
N SER A 5 2.08 -14.76 -2.13
CA SER A 5 2.37 -15.97 -2.90
C SER A 5 3.48 -16.75 -2.18
N CYS A 6 3.13 -17.91 -1.59
CA CYS A 6 4.06 -18.89 -1.10
C CYS A 6 4.00 -20.12 -2.01
N THR A 7 5.02 -20.37 -2.78
CA THR A 7 5.15 -21.64 -3.48
C THR A 7 5.76 -22.70 -2.54
N SER A 8 4.99 -23.75 -2.33
CA SER A 8 5.28 -25.05 -1.70
C SER A 8 5.31 -25.13 -0.16
N LEU A 9 4.17 -25.56 0.40
CA LEU A 9 4.12 -26.26 1.67
C LEU A 9 3.88 -27.76 1.40
N ASN A 10 4.95 -28.54 1.37
CA ASN A 10 4.86 -29.99 1.57
C ASN A 10 5.46 -30.28 2.96
N ILE A 11 4.59 -30.46 3.95
CA ILE A 11 5.00 -30.96 5.27
C ILE A 11 5.02 -32.48 5.21
N GLN A 12 6.16 -33.04 4.86
CA GLN A 12 6.49 -34.45 5.25
C GLN A 12 7.71 -34.43 6.16
N LYS A 13 7.50 -34.88 7.42
CA LYS A 13 8.58 -35.20 8.35
C LYS A 13 9.42 -36.35 7.78
N ASN A 14 10.52 -36.00 7.15
CA ASN A 14 11.67 -36.92 7.05
C ASN A 14 12.93 -36.06 7.12
N GLN A 15 13.63 -36.17 8.25
CA GLN A 15 14.99 -35.67 8.41
C GLN A 15 15.91 -36.38 7.40
N LYS A 16 16.12 -35.77 6.27
CA LYS A 16 17.32 -35.89 5.43
C LYS A 16 17.73 -34.48 5.06
N ASN A 17 19.01 -34.18 5.21
CA ASN A 17 19.63 -32.89 4.85
C ASN A 17 19.22 -32.48 3.42
N SER A 18 18.03 -31.93 3.27
CA SER A 18 17.68 -31.17 2.08
C SER A 18 18.00 -29.71 2.41
N THR A 19 18.97 -29.16 1.72
CA THR A 19 19.15 -27.70 1.63
C THR A 19 17.89 -27.14 0.98
N THR A 20 16.85 -26.93 1.79
CA THR A 20 15.64 -26.25 1.30
C THR A 20 16.05 -24.86 0.91
N LYS A 21 15.97 -24.59 -0.39
CA LYS A 21 16.26 -23.25 -0.95
C LYS A 21 15.36 -22.25 -0.24
N GLN A 22 15.94 -21.24 0.40
CA GLN A 22 15.19 -20.19 1.07
C GLN A 22 14.26 -19.50 0.07
N PRO A 23 12.97 -19.25 0.39
CA PRO A 23 12.02 -18.60 -0.50
C PRO A 23 12.39 -17.14 -0.72
N ASN A 24 12.06 -16.60 -1.87
CA ASN A 24 12.10 -15.16 -2.10
C ASN A 24 10.79 -14.52 -1.63
N PHE A 25 10.86 -13.26 -1.19
CA PHE A 25 9.70 -12.48 -0.76
C PHE A 25 9.55 -11.23 -1.63
N LEU A 26 8.36 -11.07 -2.20
CA LEU A 26 7.92 -9.81 -2.79
C LEU A 26 6.70 -9.34 -2.01
N PHE A 27 6.84 -8.20 -1.30
CA PHE A 27 5.77 -7.59 -0.55
C PHE A 27 5.25 -6.34 -1.27
N VAL A 28 4.12 -6.47 -1.97
CA VAL A 28 3.47 -5.34 -2.63
C VAL A 28 2.42 -4.74 -1.71
N LEU A 29 2.49 -3.43 -1.49
CA LEU A 29 1.54 -2.67 -0.70
C LEU A 29 0.91 -1.57 -1.55
N VAL A 30 -0.42 -1.55 -1.61
CA VAL A 30 -1.21 -0.54 -2.32
C VAL A 30 -1.83 0.41 -1.29
N ASP A 31 -1.72 1.72 -1.52
CA ASP A 31 -2.19 2.74 -0.57
C ASP A 31 -3.66 3.09 -0.81
N ASP A 32 -4.47 3.02 0.25
CA ASP A 32 -5.91 3.34 0.25
C ASP A 32 -6.77 2.51 -0.73
N GLN A 33 -6.33 1.31 -1.11
CA GLN A 33 -7.16 0.42 -1.93
C GLN A 33 -8.36 -0.09 -1.12
N PRO A 34 -9.60 0.12 -1.57
CA PRO A 34 -10.77 -0.52 -0.97
C PRO A 34 -10.65 -2.05 -1.03
N PHE A 35 -11.12 -2.73 0.00
CA PHE A 35 -11.01 -4.20 0.10
C PHE A 35 -11.77 -4.93 -1.02
N ASP A 36 -12.79 -4.28 -1.58
CA ASP A 36 -13.65 -4.79 -2.63
C ASP A 36 -13.30 -4.25 -4.04
N ALA A 37 -12.19 -3.48 -4.17
CA ALA A 37 -11.71 -2.98 -5.45
C ALA A 37 -10.71 -3.98 -6.09
N MET A 38 -11.22 -5.14 -6.47
CA MET A 38 -10.55 -6.17 -7.28
C MET A 38 -11.58 -6.79 -8.22
N GLY A 39 -11.18 -7.22 -9.40
CA GLY A 39 -12.07 -7.83 -10.38
C GLY A 39 -12.85 -9.02 -9.80
N ASN A 40 -12.16 -9.90 -9.09
CA ASN A 40 -12.76 -11.08 -8.45
C ASN A 40 -13.64 -10.78 -7.23
N SER A 41 -13.78 -9.53 -6.80
CA SER A 41 -14.68 -9.16 -5.70
C SER A 41 -16.14 -9.03 -6.16
N GLY A 42 -16.36 -8.79 -7.45
CA GLY A 42 -17.68 -8.55 -8.02
C GLY A 42 -18.31 -7.19 -7.68
N ARG A 43 -17.61 -6.33 -6.93
CA ARG A 43 -18.12 -5.01 -6.53
C ARG A 43 -18.28 -4.07 -7.73
N TYR A 44 -17.30 -4.10 -8.61
CA TYR A 44 -17.26 -3.31 -9.84
C TYR A 44 -17.23 -4.28 -11.02
N PRO A 45 -18.37 -4.60 -11.66
CA PRO A 45 -18.45 -5.65 -12.69
C PRO A 45 -17.55 -5.40 -13.90
N PHE A 46 -17.22 -4.14 -14.15
CA PHE A 46 -16.37 -3.70 -15.25
C PHE A 46 -14.86 -3.61 -14.87
N LEU A 47 -14.53 -3.74 -13.59
CA LEU A 47 -13.14 -3.60 -13.15
C LEU A 47 -12.34 -4.84 -13.52
N GLU A 48 -11.31 -4.64 -14.31
CA GLU A 48 -10.37 -5.66 -14.70
C GLU A 48 -9.06 -5.56 -13.90
N THR A 49 -8.77 -6.61 -13.13
CA THR A 49 -7.50 -6.75 -12.39
C THR A 49 -6.91 -8.15 -12.63
N PRO A 50 -6.59 -8.49 -13.91
CA PRO A 50 -6.24 -9.87 -14.28
C PRO A 50 -5.00 -10.40 -13.54
N ASN A 51 -4.03 -9.55 -13.22
CA ASN A 51 -2.81 -9.96 -12.51
C ASN A 51 -3.06 -10.17 -11.01
N MET A 52 -3.84 -9.29 -10.35
CA MET A 52 -4.27 -9.51 -8.97
C MET A 52 -5.14 -10.77 -8.86
N ASP A 53 -6.06 -10.95 -9.81
CA ASP A 53 -6.96 -12.12 -9.84
C ASP A 53 -6.18 -13.41 -10.08
N ARG A 54 -5.15 -13.38 -10.93
CA ARG A 54 -4.23 -14.49 -11.14
C ARG A 54 -3.50 -14.86 -9.84
N LEU A 55 -2.94 -13.86 -9.13
CA LEU A 55 -2.27 -14.10 -7.85
C LEU A 55 -3.21 -14.68 -6.80
N ALA A 56 -4.45 -14.21 -6.74
CA ALA A 56 -5.47 -14.77 -5.84
C ALA A 56 -5.84 -16.21 -6.21
N LYS A 57 -5.89 -16.53 -7.50
CA LYS A 57 -6.20 -17.88 -8.01
C LYS A 57 -5.07 -18.88 -7.82
N GLU A 58 -3.83 -18.45 -8.04
CA GLU A 58 -2.63 -19.30 -7.93
C GLU A 58 -2.13 -19.42 -6.48
N GLY A 59 -2.49 -18.48 -5.62
CA GLY A 59 -2.12 -18.43 -4.21
C GLY A 59 -3.32 -18.52 -3.29
N ALA A 60 -3.48 -17.50 -2.42
CA ALA A 60 -4.58 -17.41 -1.47
C ALA A 60 -5.08 -15.98 -1.36
N LYS A 61 -6.39 -15.79 -1.33
CA LYS A 61 -7.06 -14.54 -0.97
C LYS A 61 -7.49 -14.60 0.49
N VAL A 62 -7.06 -13.62 1.28
CA VAL A 62 -7.46 -13.52 2.69
C VAL A 62 -8.68 -12.61 2.78
N GLU A 63 -9.86 -13.21 3.04
CA GLU A 63 -11.13 -12.47 3.10
C GLU A 63 -11.26 -11.58 4.33
N ASN A 64 -10.67 -11.98 5.47
CA ASN A 64 -10.76 -11.28 6.73
C ASN A 64 -9.38 -10.81 7.18
N PHE A 65 -8.85 -9.80 6.52
CA PHE A 65 -7.58 -9.16 6.89
C PHE A 65 -7.85 -7.77 7.45
N PHE A 66 -7.43 -7.53 8.71
CA PHE A 66 -7.65 -6.29 9.41
C PHE A 66 -6.34 -5.55 9.65
N VAL A 67 -6.31 -4.28 9.28
CA VAL A 67 -5.16 -3.41 9.58
C VAL A 67 -5.20 -3.00 11.06
N THR A 68 -4.03 -2.86 11.67
CA THR A 68 -3.89 -2.42 13.06
C THR A 68 -4.39 -1.00 13.28
N GLN A 69 -4.16 -0.14 12.29
CA GLN A 69 -4.67 1.23 12.21
C GLN A 69 -4.71 1.66 10.75
N SER A 70 -5.87 2.10 10.26
CA SER A 70 -6.10 2.49 8.86
C SER A 70 -5.61 3.92 8.57
N ILE A 71 -4.34 4.18 8.87
CA ILE A 71 -3.61 5.42 8.57
C ILE A 71 -2.23 5.01 8.02
N CYS A 72 -1.73 5.72 7.00
CA CYS A 72 -0.54 5.32 6.25
C CYS A 72 0.69 5.02 7.13
N SER A 73 1.17 5.99 7.92
CA SER A 73 2.40 5.83 8.71
C SER A 73 2.28 4.74 9.78
N PRO A 74 1.21 4.70 10.61
CA PRO A 74 1.02 3.63 11.60
C PRO A 74 0.95 2.24 10.97
N SER A 75 0.19 2.09 9.88
CA SER A 75 0.07 0.82 9.19
C SER A 75 1.41 0.34 8.65
N ARG A 76 2.18 1.22 7.99
CA ARG A 76 3.51 0.89 7.45
C ARG A 76 4.51 0.57 8.53
N ALA A 77 4.49 1.30 9.64
CA ALA A 77 5.31 0.99 10.81
C ALA A 77 4.96 -0.39 11.40
N SER A 78 3.66 -0.70 11.51
CA SER A 78 3.22 -2.03 11.97
C SER A 78 3.67 -3.15 11.03
N PHE A 79 3.63 -2.94 9.71
CA PHE A 79 4.15 -3.93 8.76
C PHE A 79 5.65 -4.14 8.92
N LEU A 80 6.43 -3.06 9.11
CA LEU A 80 7.88 -3.19 9.25
C LEU A 80 8.29 -3.82 10.57
N THR A 81 7.65 -3.46 11.69
CA THR A 81 8.06 -3.85 13.04
C THR A 81 7.34 -5.09 13.56
N GLY A 82 6.23 -5.51 12.92
CA GLY A 82 5.38 -6.58 13.43
C GLY A 82 4.66 -6.24 14.74
N THR A 83 4.60 -4.94 15.13
CA THR A 83 4.02 -4.49 16.39
C THR A 83 2.85 -3.53 16.21
N TYR A 84 2.08 -3.30 17.28
CA TYR A 84 0.96 -2.38 17.25
C TYR A 84 1.40 -0.90 17.40
N PRO A 85 0.60 0.08 16.92
CA PRO A 85 0.94 1.51 16.97
C PRO A 85 1.30 2.05 18.35
N HIS A 86 0.64 1.57 19.40
CA HIS A 86 0.93 1.98 20.78
C HIS A 86 2.27 1.43 21.30
N ILE A 87 2.83 0.40 20.65
CA ILE A 87 4.12 -0.18 21.00
C ILE A 87 5.23 0.54 20.22
N HIS A 88 5.16 0.58 18.87
CA HIS A 88 6.21 1.22 18.06
C HIS A 88 6.13 2.77 18.07
N GLY A 89 5.10 3.37 18.65
CA GLY A 89 4.97 4.81 18.88
C GLY A 89 4.51 5.66 17.69
N VAL A 90 4.37 5.07 16.49
CA VAL A 90 3.84 5.77 15.32
C VAL A 90 2.32 5.59 15.29
N ASN A 91 1.58 6.56 15.79
CA ASN A 91 0.12 6.49 15.95
C ASN A 91 -0.66 7.41 15.01
N GLN A 92 0.03 8.21 14.20
CA GLN A 92 -0.56 9.13 13.21
C GLN A 92 0.45 9.47 12.11
N ASN A 93 -0.02 10.11 11.05
CA ASN A 93 0.85 10.67 10.02
C ASN A 93 1.59 11.89 10.59
N ASN A 94 2.80 11.66 11.05
CA ASN A 94 3.66 12.71 11.63
C ASN A 94 5.02 12.71 10.91
N LYS A 95 5.36 13.85 10.33
CA LYS A 95 6.63 14.03 9.59
C LYS A 95 7.90 13.98 10.44
N HIS A 96 7.77 13.85 11.76
CA HIS A 96 8.89 13.82 12.71
C HIS A 96 9.04 12.48 13.42
N VAL A 97 8.15 11.50 13.15
CA VAL A 97 8.10 10.26 13.92
C VAL A 97 8.41 9.06 13.03
N ASP A 98 9.39 8.29 13.43
CA ASP A 98 9.69 6.93 13.05
C ASP A 98 9.51 6.00 14.25
N PRO A 99 9.37 4.69 14.07
CA PRO A 99 9.60 3.73 15.14
C PRO A 99 11.00 3.91 15.75
N LYS A 100 11.14 3.55 17.01
CA LYS A 100 12.46 3.45 17.63
C LYS A 100 13.15 2.19 17.09
N TRP A 101 13.88 2.33 16.00
CA TRP A 101 14.46 1.22 15.27
C TRP A 101 15.41 0.35 16.10
N ASP A 102 16.04 0.91 17.13
CA ASP A 102 16.90 0.16 18.06
C ASP A 102 16.10 -0.77 18.99
N GLU A 103 14.84 -0.42 19.28
CA GLU A 103 13.94 -1.24 20.10
C GLU A 103 13.06 -2.16 19.22
N PHE A 104 12.73 -1.72 18.01
CA PHE A 104 11.81 -2.41 17.09
C PHE A 104 12.46 -2.55 15.71
N ALA A 105 13.43 -3.45 15.61
CA ALA A 105 14.09 -3.73 14.34
C ALA A 105 13.06 -4.17 13.29
N PRO A 106 13.10 -3.63 12.06
CA PRO A 106 12.18 -4.04 11.01
C PRO A 106 12.47 -5.46 10.55
N PHE A 107 11.45 -6.16 10.06
CA PHE A 107 11.60 -7.53 9.59
C PHE A 107 12.70 -7.70 8.53
N SER A 108 12.96 -6.64 7.76
CA SER A 108 14.04 -6.60 6.76
C SER A 108 15.43 -6.77 7.39
N SER A 109 15.68 -6.22 8.59
CA SER A 109 16.94 -6.44 9.31
C SER A 109 17.14 -7.91 9.67
N HIS A 110 16.10 -8.58 10.17
CA HIS A 110 16.15 -10.01 10.47
C HIS A 110 16.36 -10.87 9.23
N LEU A 111 15.80 -10.44 8.09
CA LEU A 111 16.05 -11.13 6.82
C LEU A 111 17.49 -10.91 6.33
N GLN A 112 18.07 -9.73 6.52
CA GLN A 112 19.50 -9.50 6.23
C GLN A 112 20.39 -10.41 7.07
N GLU A 113 20.13 -10.52 8.38
CA GLU A 113 20.83 -11.44 9.30
C GLU A 113 20.72 -12.91 8.85
N ALA A 114 19.59 -13.27 8.24
CA ALA A 114 19.35 -14.60 7.67
C ALA A 114 19.96 -14.77 6.25
N GLY A 115 20.71 -13.80 5.74
CA GLY A 115 21.44 -13.87 4.47
C GLY A 115 20.65 -13.41 3.23
N TYR A 116 19.48 -12.80 3.42
CA TYR A 116 18.72 -12.21 2.31
C TYR A 116 19.32 -10.89 1.83
N GLN A 117 19.18 -10.63 0.56
CA GLN A 117 19.27 -9.27 0.03
C GLN A 117 17.93 -8.57 0.15
N THR A 118 17.94 -7.35 0.65
CA THR A 118 16.72 -6.61 0.98
C THR A 118 16.62 -5.33 0.19
N ALA A 119 15.43 -5.03 -0.32
CA ALA A 119 15.17 -3.79 -1.02
C ALA A 119 13.84 -3.17 -0.60
N HIS A 120 13.83 -1.83 -0.56
CA HIS A 120 12.60 -1.04 -0.46
C HIS A 120 12.48 -0.14 -1.67
N VAL A 121 11.34 -0.24 -2.36
CA VAL A 121 10.98 0.59 -3.50
C VAL A 121 9.60 1.16 -3.26
N GLY A 122 9.50 2.44 -2.96
CA GLY A 122 8.21 3.11 -2.83
C GLY A 122 8.00 3.98 -1.61
N LYS A 123 6.75 4.13 -1.23
CA LYS A 123 6.30 5.02 -0.16
C LYS A 123 6.64 4.46 1.21
N ILE A 124 7.25 5.30 2.04
CA ILE A 124 7.47 5.01 3.47
C ILE A 124 6.57 5.86 4.38
N HIS A 125 6.44 7.14 4.09
CA HIS A 125 5.56 8.11 4.76
C HIS A 125 5.76 8.26 6.28
N MET A 126 6.92 7.90 6.80
CA MET A 126 7.35 8.15 8.18
C MET A 126 8.50 9.13 8.14
N ALA A 127 8.80 9.81 9.22
CA ALA A 127 9.75 10.91 9.38
C ALA A 127 10.36 11.48 8.08
N HIS A 128 10.14 12.75 7.81
CA HIS A 128 10.55 13.41 6.56
C HIS A 128 12.05 13.77 6.59
N THR A 129 12.89 12.75 6.74
CA THR A 129 14.34 12.87 6.70
C THR A 129 14.85 12.94 5.26
N ARG A 130 16.09 13.36 5.05
CA ARG A 130 16.72 13.57 3.74
C ARG A 130 18.04 12.84 3.60
N GLY A 131 18.52 12.74 2.38
CA GLY A 131 19.78 12.11 2.09
C GLY A 131 19.84 10.68 2.63
N LYS A 132 20.94 10.33 3.27
CA LYS A 132 21.13 9.00 3.88
C LYS A 132 20.22 8.74 5.06
N ASP A 133 19.82 9.77 5.80
CA ASP A 133 18.90 9.63 6.94
C ASP A 133 17.48 9.23 6.51
N HIS A 134 17.17 9.31 5.22
CA HIS A 134 15.92 8.81 4.68
C HIS A 134 15.87 7.28 4.55
N ILE A 135 17.03 6.62 4.54
CA ILE A 135 17.12 5.15 4.44
C ILE A 135 16.75 4.54 5.78
N ARG A 136 15.79 3.61 5.79
CA ARG A 136 15.45 2.87 7.00
C ARG A 136 16.35 1.64 7.16
N PRO A 137 16.60 1.18 8.40
CA PRO A 137 17.48 0.03 8.64
C PRO A 137 16.95 -1.24 7.97
N GLY A 138 17.86 -2.15 7.69
CA GLY A 138 17.53 -3.46 7.12
C GLY A 138 17.30 -3.47 5.61
N PHE A 139 17.75 -2.47 4.86
CA PHE A 139 17.65 -2.44 3.40
C PHE A 139 19.01 -2.21 2.74
N ASP A 140 19.39 -3.12 1.82
CA ASP A 140 20.59 -3.01 0.97
C ASP A 140 20.37 -2.07 -0.21
N TYR A 141 19.13 -1.97 -0.69
CA TYR A 141 18.72 -1.05 -1.74
C TYR A 141 17.51 -0.25 -1.29
N TRP A 142 17.59 1.05 -1.51
CA TRP A 142 16.56 2.00 -1.11
C TRP A 142 16.18 2.92 -2.27
N PHE A 143 14.89 2.93 -2.63
CA PHE A 143 14.30 3.89 -3.54
C PHE A 143 12.98 4.37 -2.98
N SER A 144 12.88 5.64 -2.59
CA SER A 144 11.71 6.16 -1.92
C SER A 144 11.51 7.65 -2.20
N PHE A 145 10.48 8.23 -1.59
CA PHE A 145 10.17 9.65 -1.66
C PHE A 145 9.59 10.14 -0.32
N ILE A 146 9.70 11.44 -0.07
CA ILE A 146 9.26 12.04 1.18
C ILE A 146 7.73 12.20 1.20
N GLY A 147 7.11 11.85 2.33
CA GLY A 147 5.69 12.05 2.60
C GLY A 147 4.78 11.26 1.67
N GLN A 148 3.80 11.94 1.10
CA GLN A 148 2.80 11.32 0.19
C GLN A 148 3.33 11.11 -1.23
N GLY A 149 4.41 11.77 -1.62
CA GLY A 149 4.91 11.75 -2.99
C GLY A 149 3.99 12.43 -4.01
N LYS A 150 4.42 12.42 -5.26
CA LYS A 150 3.66 12.94 -6.41
C LYS A 150 3.39 11.81 -7.40
N TYR A 151 2.30 11.92 -8.16
CA TYR A 151 1.98 10.96 -9.21
C TYR A 151 2.87 11.12 -10.44
N PHE A 152 3.22 12.35 -10.78
CA PHE A 152 4.06 12.66 -11.93
C PHE A 152 5.33 13.36 -11.49
N ASP A 153 6.43 13.02 -12.11
CA ASP A 153 7.74 13.62 -11.93
C ASP A 153 8.09 13.82 -10.44
N PRO A 154 8.12 12.74 -9.63
CA PRO A 154 8.35 12.86 -8.21
C PRO A 154 9.82 13.20 -7.88
N PRO A 155 10.06 14.02 -6.86
CA PRO A 155 11.37 14.03 -6.21
C PRO A 155 11.55 12.71 -5.45
N VAL A 156 12.70 12.07 -5.62
CA VAL A 156 13.01 10.76 -5.07
C VAL A 156 14.34 10.73 -4.34
N ASN A 157 14.54 9.71 -3.53
CA ASN A 157 15.79 9.38 -2.87
C ASN A 157 16.19 7.95 -3.25
N GLU A 158 17.29 7.80 -3.95
CA GLU A 158 17.88 6.49 -4.27
C GLU A 158 19.19 6.34 -3.51
N ASN A 159 19.24 5.44 -2.53
CA ASN A 159 20.41 5.16 -1.69
C ASN A 159 21.05 6.43 -1.07
N GLY A 160 20.21 7.38 -0.64
CA GLY A 160 20.62 8.64 -0.05
C GLY A 160 20.87 9.78 -1.03
N LYS A 161 20.82 9.51 -2.35
CA LYS A 161 20.93 10.56 -3.37
C LYS A 161 19.54 11.05 -3.77
N GLU A 162 19.31 12.35 -3.62
CA GLU A 162 18.05 12.99 -4.01
C GLU A 162 18.13 13.53 -5.44
N TYR A 163 17.06 13.31 -6.22
CA TYR A 163 16.92 13.85 -7.56
C TYR A 163 15.46 13.86 -8.01
N GLN A 164 15.20 14.49 -9.14
CA GLN A 164 13.88 14.51 -9.78
C GLN A 164 13.80 13.37 -10.78
N GLU A 165 12.91 12.39 -10.55
CA GLU A 165 12.63 11.34 -11.52
C GLU A 165 11.53 11.82 -12.49
N LYS A 166 11.53 11.34 -13.73
CA LYS A 166 10.56 11.68 -14.76
C LYS A 166 9.58 10.54 -14.99
N GLY A 167 8.30 10.88 -15.12
CA GLY A 167 7.25 9.93 -15.48
C GLY A 167 6.23 9.68 -14.38
N TYR A 168 5.45 8.64 -14.56
CA TYR A 168 4.36 8.23 -13.66
C TYR A 168 4.90 7.35 -12.54
N ILE A 169 4.54 7.67 -11.30
CA ILE A 169 5.16 7.06 -10.10
C ILE A 169 5.02 5.54 -10.06
N THR A 170 3.87 4.98 -10.44
CA THR A 170 3.67 3.52 -10.41
C THR A 170 4.62 2.83 -11.36
N ASP A 171 4.80 3.38 -12.58
CA ASP A 171 5.73 2.85 -13.58
C ASP A 171 7.19 2.99 -13.12
N ILE A 172 7.53 4.13 -12.53
CA ILE A 172 8.86 4.37 -11.96
C ILE A 172 9.19 3.31 -10.91
N LEU A 173 8.29 3.09 -9.95
CA LEU A 173 8.50 2.12 -8.87
C LEU A 173 8.62 0.69 -9.43
N THR A 174 7.77 0.33 -10.37
CA THR A 174 7.81 -0.98 -11.05
C THR A 174 9.13 -1.19 -11.77
N ASN A 175 9.56 -0.20 -12.57
CA ASN A 175 10.82 -0.27 -13.31
C ASN A 175 12.05 -0.36 -12.38
N LYS A 176 12.07 0.39 -11.27
CA LYS A 176 13.14 0.31 -10.27
C LYS A 176 13.18 -1.06 -9.58
N ALA A 177 12.02 -1.63 -9.27
CA ALA A 177 11.91 -2.98 -8.71
C ALA A 177 12.43 -4.04 -9.69
N ILE A 178 12.02 -3.97 -10.96
CA ILE A 178 12.47 -4.88 -12.03
C ILE A 178 13.98 -4.75 -12.27
N SER A 179 14.51 -3.52 -12.38
CA SER A 179 15.95 -3.30 -12.55
C SER A 179 16.74 -3.86 -11.37
N TRP A 180 16.28 -3.67 -10.13
CA TRP A 180 16.91 -4.25 -8.96
C TRP A 180 16.91 -5.79 -9.03
N LEU A 181 15.78 -6.40 -9.36
CA LEU A 181 15.63 -7.85 -9.46
C LEU A 181 16.52 -8.46 -10.55
N LYS A 182 16.67 -7.79 -11.70
CA LYS A 182 17.38 -8.32 -12.86
C LYS A 182 18.87 -7.99 -12.88
N GLU A 183 19.25 -6.82 -12.38
CA GLU A 183 20.55 -6.23 -12.67
C GLU A 183 21.41 -5.95 -11.42
N LYS A 184 20.76 -5.69 -10.26
CA LYS A 184 21.50 -5.17 -9.09
C LYS A 184 21.71 -6.20 -7.99
N ARG A 185 20.81 -7.16 -7.83
CA ARG A 185 20.93 -8.18 -6.79
C ARG A 185 21.86 -9.32 -7.22
N ASP A 186 22.44 -10.03 -6.25
CA ASP A 186 23.13 -11.31 -6.47
C ASP A 186 22.09 -12.41 -6.74
N PRO A 187 22.09 -13.06 -7.92
CA PRO A 187 21.11 -14.09 -8.24
C PRO A 187 21.24 -15.36 -7.37
N ASN A 188 22.35 -15.54 -6.68
CA ASN A 188 22.63 -16.71 -5.83
C ASN A 188 22.11 -16.55 -4.40
N LYS A 189 21.64 -15.35 -4.02
CA LYS A 189 21.07 -15.08 -2.71
C LYS A 189 19.55 -14.97 -2.76
N PRO A 190 18.85 -15.41 -1.71
CA PRO A 190 17.44 -15.11 -1.57
C PRO A 190 17.24 -13.61 -1.41
N PHE A 191 16.04 -13.12 -1.78
CA PHE A 191 15.73 -11.71 -1.65
C PHE A 191 14.42 -11.44 -0.93
N SER A 192 14.32 -10.25 -0.36
CA SER A 192 13.09 -9.63 0.11
C SER A 192 12.96 -8.25 -0.49
N LEU A 193 11.92 -8.03 -1.28
CA LEU A 193 11.63 -6.76 -1.95
C LEU A 193 10.29 -6.21 -1.47
N ASN A 194 10.31 -5.01 -0.90
CA ASN A 194 9.13 -4.21 -0.62
C ASN A 194 8.85 -3.31 -1.84
N LEU A 195 7.74 -3.53 -2.54
CA LEU A 195 7.23 -2.65 -3.59
C LEU A 195 5.97 -1.94 -3.07
N TRP A 196 6.14 -0.76 -2.49
CA TRP A 196 5.07 -0.05 -1.79
C TRP A 196 4.60 1.18 -2.57
N HIS A 197 3.50 1.02 -3.28
CA HIS A 197 2.97 2.05 -4.15
C HIS A 197 2.38 3.25 -3.40
N LYS A 198 2.38 4.43 -4.07
CA LYS A 198 1.58 5.59 -3.70
C LYS A 198 0.12 5.42 -4.12
N ALA A 199 -0.11 4.85 -5.29
CA ALA A 199 -1.45 4.62 -5.80
C ALA A 199 -2.17 3.59 -4.88
N VAL A 200 -3.43 3.70 -4.68
CA VAL A 200 -4.41 4.59 -5.30
C VAL A 200 -4.74 5.83 -4.47
N HIS A 201 -3.87 6.22 -3.50
CA HIS A 201 -4.10 7.36 -2.60
C HIS A 201 -4.39 8.66 -3.38
N GLN A 202 -5.28 9.47 -2.82
CA GLN A 202 -5.62 10.79 -3.40
C GLN A 202 -4.40 11.74 -3.52
N PRO A 203 -4.45 12.75 -4.45
CA PRO A 203 -5.44 12.88 -5.50
C PRO A 203 -5.32 11.70 -6.47
N HIS A 204 -6.45 11.16 -6.90
CA HIS A 204 -6.46 10.05 -7.85
C HIS A 204 -6.09 10.59 -9.22
N LEU A 205 -4.83 10.44 -9.61
CA LEU A 205 -4.33 10.87 -10.92
C LEU A 205 -3.88 9.62 -11.68
N PRO A 206 -4.70 9.09 -12.58
CA PRO A 206 -4.36 7.89 -13.34
C PRO A 206 -3.23 8.13 -14.33
N ALA A 207 -2.58 7.06 -14.75
CA ALA A 207 -1.65 7.12 -15.88
C ALA A 207 -2.40 7.57 -17.14
N PRO A 208 -1.80 8.38 -18.02
CA PRO A 208 -2.46 8.90 -19.21
C PRO A 208 -3.12 7.82 -20.08
N ARG A 209 -2.50 6.63 -20.16
CA ARG A 209 -3.04 5.47 -20.88
C ARG A 209 -4.34 4.90 -20.29
N HIS A 210 -4.67 5.27 -19.06
CA HIS A 210 -5.86 4.81 -18.35
C HIS A 210 -6.95 5.87 -18.20
N ASN A 211 -6.75 7.09 -18.69
CA ASN A 211 -7.69 8.18 -18.52
C ASN A 211 -9.08 7.87 -19.08
N ASP A 212 -9.15 7.08 -20.14
CA ASP A 212 -10.39 6.76 -20.83
C ASP A 212 -10.98 5.39 -20.42
N LEU A 213 -10.33 4.67 -19.52
CA LEU A 213 -10.88 3.41 -19.02
C LEU A 213 -12.19 3.68 -18.28
N TYR A 214 -13.17 2.81 -18.51
CA TYR A 214 -14.46 2.80 -17.81
C TYR A 214 -15.32 4.06 -18.02
N ASN A 215 -15.10 4.84 -19.09
CA ASN A 215 -15.84 6.08 -19.38
C ASN A 215 -17.35 5.84 -19.59
N ALA A 216 -17.73 4.66 -20.09
CA ALA A 216 -19.12 4.28 -20.31
C ALA A 216 -19.77 3.59 -19.11
N GLU A 217 -19.04 3.41 -18.02
CA GLU A 217 -19.46 2.64 -16.87
C GLU A 217 -20.04 3.53 -15.77
N GLU A 218 -21.03 3.01 -15.06
CA GLU A 218 -21.60 3.65 -13.88
C GLU A 218 -21.09 2.95 -12.62
N LEU A 219 -20.67 3.75 -11.64
CA LEU A 219 -20.28 3.22 -10.34
C LEU A 219 -21.48 2.65 -9.61
N PRO A 220 -21.42 1.39 -9.17
CA PRO A 220 -22.53 0.79 -8.44
C PRO A 220 -22.75 1.51 -7.10
N THR A 221 -24.01 1.71 -6.75
CA THR A 221 -24.39 2.30 -5.46
C THR A 221 -23.81 1.47 -4.31
N PRO A 222 -23.14 2.08 -3.33
CA PRO A 222 -22.66 1.36 -2.16
C PRO A 222 -23.80 0.67 -1.41
N PRO A 223 -23.65 -0.61 -1.01
CA PRO A 223 -24.70 -1.36 -0.34
C PRO A 223 -25.15 -0.76 1.01
N TYR A 224 -24.36 0.17 1.56
CA TYR A 224 -24.63 0.88 2.83
C TYR A 224 -25.01 2.35 2.63
N ASP A 225 -25.36 2.77 1.42
CA ASP A 225 -25.77 4.17 1.13
C ASP A 225 -27.23 4.48 1.51
N THR A 226 -27.85 3.63 2.31
CA THR A 226 -29.14 3.92 2.91
C THR A 226 -28.96 4.67 4.23
N HIS A 227 -28.95 5.98 4.16
CA HIS A 227 -28.60 6.92 5.23
C HIS A 227 -29.21 6.67 6.62
N LYS A 228 -30.37 6.04 6.71
CA LYS A 228 -31.03 5.78 8.00
C LYS A 228 -30.58 4.47 8.66
N GLU A 229 -30.24 3.47 7.86
CA GLU A 229 -29.86 2.15 8.39
C GLU A 229 -28.36 2.00 8.65
N THR A 230 -27.52 2.73 7.91
CA THR A 230 -26.05 2.70 8.06
C THR A 230 -25.59 3.02 9.48
N PHE A 231 -26.37 3.78 10.23
CA PHE A 231 -26.04 4.17 11.60
C PHE A 231 -26.82 3.42 12.68
N LYS A 232 -27.75 2.53 12.29
CA LYS A 232 -28.52 1.71 13.23
C LYS A 232 -27.57 0.78 13.99
N GLY A 233 -27.67 0.79 15.32
CA GLY A 233 -26.82 -0.05 16.17
C GLY A 233 -25.41 0.49 16.42
N LYS A 234 -24.96 1.52 15.73
CA LYS A 234 -23.64 2.11 15.95
C LYS A 234 -23.58 2.99 17.19
N PRO A 235 -22.42 3.14 17.83
CA PRO A 235 -22.23 4.06 18.96
C PRO A 235 -22.65 5.50 18.65
N GLN A 236 -23.04 6.26 19.67
CA GLN A 236 -23.54 7.61 19.50
C GLN A 236 -22.55 8.54 18.76
N TRP A 237 -21.24 8.38 18.99
CA TRP A 237 -20.22 9.17 18.33
C TRP A 237 -20.11 8.90 16.82
N GLN A 238 -20.43 7.68 16.36
CA GLN A 238 -20.55 7.36 14.94
C GLN A 238 -21.88 7.80 14.33
N ARG A 239 -22.93 7.89 15.16
CA ARG A 239 -24.25 8.36 14.72
C ARG A 239 -24.37 9.87 14.68
N LYS A 240 -23.54 10.60 15.44
CA LYS A 240 -23.43 12.05 15.32
C LYS A 240 -22.71 12.34 14.00
N LYS A 241 -23.44 12.95 13.10
CA LYS A 241 -23.01 13.31 11.76
C LYS A 241 -21.82 14.28 11.79
N THR A 242 -20.61 13.75 11.95
CA THR A 242 -19.37 14.52 11.82
C THR A 242 -18.64 14.03 10.59
N PHE A 243 -18.58 14.86 9.56
CA PHE A 243 -17.86 14.56 8.33
C PHE A 243 -16.47 15.18 8.37
N GLY A 244 -15.58 14.55 9.08
CA GLY A 244 -14.22 15.01 9.20
C GLY A 244 -13.97 15.94 10.38
N PHE A 245 -12.78 16.44 10.44
CA PHE A 245 -12.26 17.27 11.51
C PHE A 245 -11.60 18.51 10.90
N ASP A 246 -12.06 19.69 11.27
CA ASP A 246 -11.42 20.94 10.88
C ASP A 246 -10.16 21.13 11.74
N TRP A 247 -9.02 20.76 11.18
CA TRP A 247 -7.73 20.85 11.88
C TRP A 247 -7.29 22.27 12.20
N LYS A 248 -7.83 23.27 11.47
CA LYS A 248 -7.53 24.69 11.75
C LYS A 248 -8.29 25.19 12.95
N LYS A 249 -9.50 24.70 13.15
CA LYS A 249 -10.38 25.10 14.26
C LYS A 249 -10.34 24.13 15.44
N ASN A 250 -9.65 22.99 15.30
CA ASN A 250 -9.63 21.91 16.26
C ASN A 250 -11.04 21.43 16.68
N LEU A 251 -11.97 21.39 15.73
CA LEU A 251 -13.37 21.04 15.96
C LEU A 251 -13.85 20.00 14.95
N PRO A 252 -14.73 19.07 15.36
CA PRO A 252 -15.45 18.23 14.43
C PRO A 252 -16.32 19.09 13.51
N ILE A 253 -16.28 18.83 12.21
CA ILE A 253 -17.16 19.50 11.26
C ILE A 253 -18.54 18.88 11.39
N PRO A 254 -19.56 19.64 11.85
CA PRO A 254 -20.93 19.13 11.89
C PRO A 254 -21.39 18.81 10.48
N LEU A 255 -21.90 17.62 10.27
CA LEU A 255 -22.55 17.28 9.02
C LEU A 255 -24.02 17.69 9.12
N GLU A 256 -24.33 18.88 8.70
CA GLU A 256 -25.67 19.20 8.19
C GLU A 256 -25.76 18.56 6.80
N LEU A 257 -26.24 17.32 6.75
CA LEU A 257 -26.60 16.68 5.50
C LEU A 257 -27.85 17.41 5.01
N PRO A 258 -27.77 18.16 3.91
CA PRO A 258 -29.00 18.46 3.17
C PRO A 258 -29.60 17.10 2.76
N GLU A 259 -30.91 17.01 2.70
CA GLU A 259 -31.64 15.82 2.22
C GLU A 259 -31.28 15.44 0.76
N LYS A 260 -30.37 16.16 0.15
CA LYS A 260 -29.82 15.91 -1.17
C LYS A 260 -28.66 14.92 -1.10
N LYS A 261 -28.79 13.87 -1.89
CA LYS A 261 -27.78 12.88 -2.26
C LYS A 261 -26.37 13.45 -2.13
N TRP A 262 -25.49 12.72 -1.45
CA TRP A 262 -24.06 12.93 -1.55
C TRP A 262 -23.73 13.05 -3.03
N PRO A 263 -23.06 14.12 -3.48
CA PRO A 263 -22.43 14.05 -4.76
C PRO A 263 -21.37 12.95 -4.62
N ILE A 264 -21.71 11.73 -5.03
CA ILE A 264 -20.69 10.75 -5.38
C ILE A 264 -19.90 11.52 -6.43
N ASN A 265 -18.68 11.91 -6.08
CA ASN A 265 -17.80 12.47 -7.07
C ASN A 265 -17.36 11.26 -7.93
N TYR A 266 -18.21 10.95 -8.92
CA TYR A 266 -18.04 9.81 -9.83
C TYR A 266 -16.64 9.82 -10.44
N ASP A 267 -16.15 10.99 -10.82
CA ASP A 267 -14.84 11.16 -11.43
C ASP A 267 -13.71 10.70 -10.48
N ARG A 268 -13.77 11.10 -9.21
CA ARG A 268 -12.73 10.72 -8.23
C ARG A 268 -12.72 9.23 -7.92
N ASN A 269 -13.88 8.60 -7.86
CA ASN A 269 -13.96 7.16 -7.59
C ASN A 269 -13.57 6.36 -8.84
N MET A 270 -13.93 6.84 -10.03
CA MET A 270 -13.50 6.21 -11.28
C MET A 270 -11.99 6.36 -11.46
N ASP A 271 -11.42 7.52 -11.17
CA ASP A 271 -9.97 7.75 -11.23
C ASP A 271 -9.19 6.87 -10.22
N LEU A 272 -9.80 6.53 -9.08
CA LEU A 272 -9.22 5.53 -8.18
C LEU A 272 -9.09 4.17 -8.88
N LEU A 273 -10.14 3.70 -9.55
CA LEU A 273 -10.12 2.44 -10.28
C LEU A 273 -9.14 2.48 -11.47
N ARG A 274 -9.07 3.61 -12.17
CA ARG A 274 -8.06 3.85 -13.22
C ARG A 274 -6.63 3.82 -12.68
N CYS A 275 -6.38 4.39 -11.49
CA CYS A 275 -5.08 4.28 -10.82
C CYS A 275 -4.76 2.82 -10.46
N LEU A 276 -5.78 2.03 -10.11
CA LEU A 276 -5.60 0.62 -9.76
C LEU A 276 -5.18 -0.22 -10.97
N SER A 277 -5.62 0.15 -12.18
CA SER A 277 -5.18 -0.54 -13.41
C SER A 277 -3.66 -0.50 -13.58
N ALA A 278 -3.01 0.63 -13.23
CA ALA A 278 -1.54 0.71 -13.26
C ALA A 278 -0.88 -0.17 -12.20
N ILE A 279 -1.53 -0.38 -11.05
CA ILE A 279 -1.05 -1.32 -10.03
C ILE A 279 -1.15 -2.76 -10.54
N ASP A 280 -2.28 -3.10 -11.18
CA ASP A 280 -2.44 -4.43 -11.76
C ASP A 280 -1.39 -4.73 -12.83
N GLU A 281 -1.13 -3.78 -13.74
CA GLU A 281 -0.04 -3.88 -14.71
C GLU A 281 1.34 -4.07 -14.05
N SER A 282 1.58 -3.41 -12.91
CA SER A 282 2.83 -3.56 -12.14
C SER A 282 3.05 -4.98 -11.62
N LEU A 283 2.01 -5.77 -11.48
CA LEU A 283 2.05 -7.16 -11.02
C LEU A 283 2.18 -8.18 -12.17
N GLY A 284 1.97 -7.76 -13.41
CA GLY A 284 2.09 -8.57 -14.63
C GLY A 284 3.51 -8.72 -15.11
#